data_1da5e572da0e7b50f173aa81c5d3faa9
#
_entry.id   1da5e572da0e7b50f173aa81c5d3faa9
#
_cell.length_a   1.000
_cell.length_b   1.000
_cell.length_c   1.000
_cell.angle_alpha   90.00
_cell.angle_beta   90.00
_cell.angle_gamma   90.00
#
_symmetry.space_group_name_H-M   'P 1'
#
loop_
_entity.id
_entity.type
_entity.pdbx_description
1 polymer ?
#
loop_
_entity_poly.entity_id
_entity_poly.type
_entity_poly.pdbx_seq_one_letter_code
_entity_poly.pdbx_strand_id
1 'polypeptide(L)'
;MEDLLRGINFDPQRLEDEVLSAIKSEEERRRTEKWLMEMAAMMKKEGLEVSGHHYETYEVLNELAMLQNTLISILKNAPFIKAYDAAKPVLGEFREKGEKIPKSDIETALTALYGLLTLRLARKEVSPETQEAMEPITNYVRELTKAYHLMKEGRLS
;
A
#
# COMPACT_ATOMS: atom_id res chain seq x y z
N MET A 1 5.11 -4.16 -4.89
CA MET A 1 5.67 -5.02 -5.97
C MET A 1 6.24 -4.19 -7.12
N GLU A 2 5.57 -3.13 -7.55
CA GLU A 2 6.09 -2.21 -8.58
C GLU A 2 7.48 -1.67 -8.21
N ASP A 3 7.67 -1.20 -6.97
CA ASP A 3 8.99 -0.69 -6.51
C ASP A 3 10.05 -1.78 -6.41
N LEU A 4 9.66 -3.02 -6.18
CA LEU A 4 10.58 -4.15 -6.24
C LEU A 4 11.09 -4.35 -7.68
N LEU A 5 10.19 -4.35 -8.66
CA LEU A 5 10.57 -4.47 -10.08
C LEU A 5 11.47 -3.33 -10.53
N ARG A 6 11.20 -2.09 -10.06
CA ARG A 6 12.07 -0.93 -10.30
C ARG A 6 13.45 -1.10 -9.65
N GLY A 7 13.48 -1.57 -8.41
CA GLY A 7 14.71 -1.79 -7.65
C GLY A 7 15.68 -2.77 -8.32
N ILE A 8 15.15 -3.79 -8.99
CA ILE A 8 15.94 -4.75 -9.76
C ILE A 8 16.11 -4.35 -11.24
N ASN A 9 15.67 -3.15 -11.64
CA ASN A 9 15.68 -2.65 -13.03
C ASN A 9 14.99 -3.59 -14.04
N PHE A 10 13.94 -4.29 -13.63
CA PHE A 10 13.22 -5.27 -14.45
C PHE A 10 14.12 -6.38 -15.01
N ASP A 11 15.22 -6.69 -14.31
CA ASP A 11 16.19 -7.72 -14.71
C ASP A 11 15.68 -9.10 -14.26
N PRO A 12 15.47 -10.06 -15.21
CA PRO A 12 14.97 -11.39 -14.88
C PRO A 12 15.94 -12.20 -14.00
N GLN A 13 17.26 -12.01 -14.15
CA GLN A 13 18.25 -12.72 -13.32
C GLN A 13 18.19 -12.24 -11.88
N ARG A 14 18.12 -10.92 -11.67
CA ARG A 14 17.97 -10.37 -10.34
C ARG A 14 16.62 -10.74 -9.71
N LEU A 15 15.55 -10.83 -10.51
CA LEU A 15 14.25 -11.32 -10.04
C LEU A 15 14.38 -12.75 -9.50
N GLU A 16 15.07 -13.63 -10.22
CA GLU A 16 15.35 -15.00 -9.78
C GLU A 16 16.13 -15.00 -8.48
N ASP A 17 17.27 -14.31 -8.44
CA ASP A 17 18.23 -14.37 -7.34
C ASP A 17 17.69 -13.71 -6.06
N GLU A 18 17.01 -12.55 -6.17
CA GLU A 18 16.59 -11.75 -5.02
C GLU A 18 15.18 -12.08 -4.51
N VAL A 19 14.31 -12.65 -5.35
CA VAL A 19 12.89 -12.87 -5.01
C VAL A 19 12.49 -14.33 -5.10
N LEU A 20 12.68 -14.95 -6.26
CA LEU A 20 12.13 -16.27 -6.53
C LEU A 20 12.90 -17.40 -5.82
N SER A 21 14.21 -17.22 -5.61
CA SER A 21 15.04 -18.18 -4.89
C SER A 21 14.59 -18.45 -3.45
N ALA A 22 13.90 -17.51 -2.82
CA ALA A 22 13.35 -17.67 -1.47
C ALA A 22 12.08 -18.52 -1.41
N ILE A 23 11.42 -18.77 -2.55
CA ILE A 23 10.16 -19.52 -2.63
C ILE A 23 10.49 -21.01 -2.75
N LYS A 24 10.10 -21.77 -1.73
CA LYS A 24 10.41 -23.23 -1.65
C LYS A 24 9.53 -24.08 -2.56
N SER A 25 8.28 -23.67 -2.80
CA SER A 25 7.35 -24.40 -3.64
C SER A 25 7.56 -24.06 -5.11
N GLU A 26 7.88 -25.04 -5.93
CA GLU A 26 8.08 -24.86 -7.37
C GLU A 26 6.82 -24.34 -8.07
N GLU A 27 5.65 -24.79 -7.66
CA GLU A 27 4.37 -24.31 -8.22
C GLU A 27 4.13 -22.83 -7.88
N GLU A 28 4.36 -22.45 -6.62
CA GLU A 28 4.22 -21.07 -6.16
C GLU A 28 5.25 -20.17 -6.83
N ARG A 29 6.49 -20.63 -6.97
CA ARG A 29 7.57 -19.92 -7.66
C ARG A 29 7.21 -19.61 -9.10
N ARG A 30 6.76 -20.59 -9.89
CA ARG A 30 6.32 -20.39 -11.28
C ARG A 30 5.14 -19.44 -11.40
N ARG A 31 4.18 -19.52 -10.47
CA ARG A 31 3.03 -18.61 -10.43
C ARG A 31 3.48 -17.18 -10.15
N THR A 32 4.35 -17.00 -9.18
CA THR A 32 4.91 -15.70 -8.79
C THR A 32 5.76 -15.11 -9.92
N GLU A 33 6.62 -15.90 -10.53
CA GLU A 33 7.44 -15.51 -11.68
C GLU A 33 6.56 -14.98 -12.82
N LYS A 34 5.60 -15.80 -13.25
CA LYS A 34 4.67 -15.41 -14.32
C LYS A 34 3.97 -14.09 -14.02
N TRP A 35 3.43 -13.96 -12.82
CA TRP A 35 2.73 -12.74 -12.39
C TRP A 35 3.65 -11.51 -12.38
N LEU A 36 4.87 -11.63 -11.87
CA LEU A 36 5.83 -10.52 -11.84
C LEU A 36 6.31 -10.14 -13.23
N MET A 37 6.49 -11.10 -14.14
CA MET A 37 6.84 -10.82 -15.53
C MET A 37 5.70 -10.12 -16.28
N GLU A 38 4.45 -10.54 -16.07
CA GLU A 38 3.27 -9.86 -16.62
C GLU A 38 3.16 -8.42 -16.10
N MET A 39 3.36 -8.19 -14.79
CA MET A 39 3.40 -6.87 -14.18
C MET A 39 4.52 -6.01 -14.78
N ALA A 40 5.73 -6.55 -14.92
CA ALA A 40 6.86 -5.85 -15.53
C ALA A 40 6.57 -5.42 -16.97
N ALA A 41 5.93 -6.29 -17.76
CA ALA A 41 5.54 -5.98 -19.13
C ALA A 41 4.48 -4.85 -19.19
N MET A 42 3.49 -4.89 -18.28
CA MET A 42 2.48 -3.83 -18.18
C MET A 42 3.12 -2.50 -17.77
N MET A 43 3.99 -2.50 -16.76
CA MET A 43 4.68 -1.29 -16.32
C MET A 43 5.51 -0.66 -17.42
N LYS A 44 6.26 -1.46 -18.21
CA LYS A 44 7.01 -0.97 -19.37
C LYS A 44 6.09 -0.39 -20.44
N LYS A 45 4.97 -1.05 -20.73
CA LYS A 45 3.98 -0.56 -21.69
C LYS A 45 3.36 0.78 -21.28
N GLU A 46 3.20 1.02 -20.00
CA GLU A 46 2.62 2.24 -19.43
C GLU A 46 3.68 3.33 -19.12
N GLY A 47 4.96 3.07 -19.35
CA GLY A 47 6.04 4.02 -19.06
C GLY A 47 6.29 4.22 -17.57
N LEU A 48 6.07 3.19 -16.75
CA LEU A 48 6.14 3.24 -15.29
C LEU A 48 7.49 2.75 -14.72
N GLU A 49 8.54 2.69 -15.54
CA GLU A 49 9.85 2.19 -15.14
C GLU A 49 10.52 3.06 -14.07
N VAL A 50 10.20 4.35 -14.04
CA VAL A 50 10.82 5.30 -13.10
C VAL A 50 9.92 5.58 -11.90
N SER A 51 8.63 5.82 -12.14
CA SER A 51 7.68 6.22 -11.08
C SER A 51 6.23 5.99 -11.52
N GLY A 52 5.31 6.17 -10.59
CA GLY A 52 3.87 6.02 -10.82
C GLY A 52 3.37 4.61 -10.45
N HIS A 53 2.09 4.40 -10.64
CA HIS A 53 1.42 3.13 -10.37
C HIS A 53 0.66 2.65 -11.60
N HIS A 54 0.49 1.33 -11.72
CA HIS A 54 -0.35 0.72 -12.71
C HIS A 54 -1.79 1.27 -12.62
N TYR A 55 -2.48 1.37 -13.75
CA TYR A 55 -3.83 1.93 -13.86
C TYR A 55 -4.81 1.33 -12.83
N GLU A 56 -4.81 0.01 -12.65
CA GLU A 56 -5.67 -0.66 -11.65
C GLU A 56 -5.40 -0.20 -10.21
N THR A 57 -4.16 0.15 -9.89
CA THR A 57 -3.81 0.71 -8.57
C THR A 57 -4.49 2.07 -8.37
N TYR A 58 -4.49 2.91 -9.40
CA TYR A 58 -5.20 4.20 -9.35
C TYR A 58 -6.71 4.04 -9.24
N GLU A 59 -7.31 3.05 -9.91
CA GLU A 59 -8.73 2.76 -9.75
C GLU A 59 -9.08 2.41 -8.30
N VAL A 60 -8.31 1.52 -7.67
CA VAL A 60 -8.50 1.15 -6.27
C VAL A 60 -8.30 2.36 -5.34
N LEU A 61 -7.28 3.18 -5.57
CA LEU A 61 -7.05 4.38 -4.76
C LEU A 61 -8.21 5.38 -4.88
N ASN A 62 -8.74 5.58 -6.09
CA ASN A 62 -9.92 6.42 -6.31
C ASN A 62 -11.17 5.85 -5.62
N GLU A 63 -11.39 4.54 -5.72
CA GLU A 63 -12.50 3.88 -5.04
C GLU A 63 -12.42 4.04 -3.52
N LEU A 64 -11.23 3.89 -2.94
CA LEU A 64 -10.98 4.13 -1.52
C LEU A 64 -11.21 5.59 -1.13
N ALA A 65 -10.81 6.55 -1.97
CA ALA A 65 -11.03 7.98 -1.72
C ALA A 65 -12.52 8.33 -1.74
N MET A 66 -13.29 7.77 -2.69
CA MET A 66 -14.74 7.93 -2.73
C MET A 66 -15.41 7.30 -1.51
N LEU A 67 -14.98 6.11 -1.10
CA LEU A 67 -15.46 5.45 0.11
C LEU A 67 -15.19 6.28 1.36
N GLN A 68 -13.98 6.81 1.52
CA GLN A 68 -13.63 7.71 2.62
C GLN A 68 -14.57 8.91 2.69
N ASN A 69 -14.79 9.57 1.56
CA ASN A 69 -15.71 10.71 1.50
C ASN A 69 -17.13 10.31 1.87
N THR A 70 -17.59 9.15 1.44
CA THR A 70 -18.90 8.59 1.80
C THR A 70 -19.02 8.34 3.30
N LEU A 71 -18.00 7.72 3.90
CA LEU A 71 -17.96 7.44 5.35
C LEU A 71 -17.99 8.71 6.20
N ILE A 72 -17.34 9.78 5.74
CA ILE A 72 -17.26 11.04 6.47
C ILE A 72 -18.53 11.87 6.25
N SER A 73 -18.94 12.07 4.99
CA SER A 73 -19.92 13.11 4.63
C SER A 73 -21.35 12.58 4.60
N ILE A 74 -21.54 11.32 4.19
CA ILE A 74 -22.88 10.74 3.99
C ILE A 74 -23.25 9.86 5.19
N LEU A 75 -22.46 8.83 5.45
CA LEU A 75 -22.77 7.85 6.52
C LEU A 75 -22.40 8.37 7.91
N LYS A 76 -21.55 9.38 8.00
CA LYS A 76 -21.04 9.94 9.27
C LYS A 76 -20.57 8.83 10.22
N ASN A 77 -19.82 7.87 9.68
CA ASN A 77 -19.36 6.68 10.40
C ASN A 77 -18.41 7.06 11.54
N ALA A 78 -18.92 7.09 12.76
CA ALA A 78 -18.18 7.59 13.92
C ALA A 78 -16.88 6.81 14.21
N PRO A 79 -16.82 5.45 14.15
CA PRO A 79 -15.59 4.71 14.31
C PRO A 79 -14.51 5.10 13.28
N PHE A 80 -14.91 5.23 12.02
CA PHE A 80 -14.00 5.62 10.94
C PHE A 80 -13.49 7.06 11.14
N ILE A 81 -14.39 8.02 11.40
CA ILE A 81 -14.05 9.43 11.62
C ILE A 81 -13.05 9.56 12.76
N LYS A 82 -13.30 8.88 13.88
CA LYS A 82 -12.39 8.89 15.04
C LYS A 82 -11.00 8.37 14.67
N ALA A 83 -10.93 7.26 13.94
CA ALA A 83 -9.65 6.68 13.51
C ALA A 83 -8.91 7.60 12.53
N TYR A 84 -9.62 8.19 11.58
CA TYR A 84 -9.06 9.11 10.60
C TYR A 84 -8.55 10.41 11.25
N ASP A 85 -9.33 11.02 12.17
CA ASP A 85 -8.92 12.23 12.87
C ASP A 85 -7.67 12.01 13.72
N ALA A 86 -7.53 10.84 14.34
CA ALA A 86 -6.33 10.46 15.06
C ALA A 86 -5.12 10.25 14.14
N ALA A 87 -5.32 9.78 12.90
CA ALA A 87 -4.25 9.54 11.94
C ALA A 87 -3.76 10.83 11.24
N LYS A 88 -4.62 11.83 11.04
CA LYS A 88 -4.29 13.07 10.30
C LYS A 88 -2.98 13.74 10.72
N PRO A 89 -2.70 13.98 12.01
CA PRO A 89 -1.44 14.62 12.42
C PRO A 89 -0.23 13.80 11.99
N VAL A 90 -0.27 12.48 12.21
CA VAL A 90 0.82 11.57 11.89
C VAL A 90 1.04 11.48 10.38
N LEU A 91 -0.04 11.45 9.58
CA LEU A 91 0.04 11.49 8.12
C LEU A 91 0.65 12.81 7.62
N GLY A 92 0.34 13.93 8.29
CA GLY A 92 0.94 15.24 8.01
C GLY A 92 2.45 15.21 8.21
N GLU A 93 2.91 14.76 9.37
CA GLU A 93 4.33 14.64 9.68
C GLU A 93 5.06 13.69 8.72
N PHE A 94 4.41 12.59 8.34
CA PHE A 94 5.00 11.63 7.40
C PHE A 94 5.21 12.24 6.02
N ARG A 95 4.25 13.07 5.54
CA ARG A 95 4.38 13.80 4.28
C ARG A 95 5.46 14.85 4.29
N GLU A 96 5.61 15.58 5.39
CA GLU A 96 6.66 16.61 5.53
C GLU A 96 8.07 16.01 5.51
N LYS A 97 8.23 14.78 6.05
CA LYS A 97 9.52 14.08 6.09
C LYS A 97 9.80 13.25 4.82
N GLY A 98 8.80 13.04 3.97
CA GLY A 98 8.85 12.18 2.81
C GLY A 98 9.13 12.90 1.49
N GLU A 99 8.80 12.23 0.38
CA GLU A 99 9.02 12.72 -0.99
C GLU A 99 8.24 14.01 -1.29
N LYS A 100 8.78 14.81 -2.20
CA LYS A 100 8.25 16.12 -2.63
C LYS A 100 6.90 16.07 -3.36
N ILE A 101 6.35 14.90 -3.66
CA ILE A 101 5.08 14.75 -4.37
C ILE A 101 3.95 14.66 -3.34
N PRO A 102 2.94 15.54 -3.41
CA PRO A 102 1.78 15.45 -2.53
C PRO A 102 1.04 14.12 -2.78
N LYS A 103 1.02 13.27 -1.76
CA LYS A 103 0.24 12.03 -1.79
C LYS A 103 -1.08 12.27 -1.04
N SER A 104 -2.12 11.55 -1.44
CA SER A 104 -3.37 11.51 -0.67
C SER A 104 -3.12 10.90 0.72
N ASP A 105 -4.03 11.13 1.67
CA ASP A 105 -3.92 10.52 3.00
C ASP A 105 -3.88 9.00 2.92
N ILE A 106 -4.63 8.41 1.99
CA ILE A 106 -4.66 6.96 1.76
C ILE A 106 -3.32 6.46 1.24
N GLU A 107 -2.75 7.09 0.21
CA GLU A 107 -1.43 6.72 -0.33
C GLU A 107 -0.33 6.90 0.72
N THR A 108 -0.38 7.98 1.49
CA THR A 108 0.56 8.23 2.59
C THR A 108 0.47 7.12 3.63
N ALA A 109 -0.75 6.74 4.05
CA ALA A 109 -0.97 5.67 5.01
C ALA A 109 -0.46 4.31 4.51
N LEU A 110 -0.78 3.96 3.26
CA LEU A 110 -0.32 2.71 2.65
C LEU A 110 1.21 2.67 2.49
N THR A 111 1.83 3.80 2.11
CA THR A 111 3.29 3.92 2.01
C THR A 111 3.95 3.74 3.38
N ALA A 112 3.41 4.35 4.43
CA ALA A 112 3.92 4.23 5.78
C ALA A 112 3.83 2.79 6.30
N LEU A 113 2.70 2.11 6.09
CA LEU A 113 2.53 0.69 6.45
C LEU A 113 3.43 -0.24 5.65
N TYR A 114 3.63 0.04 4.37
CA TYR A 114 4.58 -0.71 3.54
C TYR A 114 6.02 -0.55 4.04
N GLY A 115 6.43 0.67 4.41
CA GLY A 115 7.73 0.91 5.03
C GLY A 115 7.91 0.11 6.32
N LEU A 116 6.90 0.08 7.19
CA LEU A 116 6.93 -0.73 8.41
C LEU A 116 7.03 -2.22 8.12
N LEU A 117 6.30 -2.70 7.11
CA LEU A 117 6.37 -4.10 6.67
C LEU A 117 7.76 -4.47 6.16
N THR A 118 8.38 -3.62 5.32
CA THR A 118 9.72 -3.88 4.78
C THR A 118 10.79 -3.93 5.88
N LEU A 119 10.70 -3.07 6.90
CA LEU A 119 11.59 -3.13 8.07
C LEU A 119 11.45 -4.46 8.80
N ARG A 120 10.23 -4.94 9.04
CA ARG A 120 9.96 -6.22 9.69
C ARG A 120 10.47 -7.42 8.86
N LEU A 121 10.26 -7.39 7.56
CA LEU A 121 10.77 -8.45 6.64
C LEU A 121 12.30 -8.47 6.61
N ALA A 122 12.94 -7.30 6.67
CA ALA A 122 14.40 -7.18 6.77
C ALA A 122 14.92 -7.51 8.18
N ARG A 123 14.07 -7.98 9.10
CA ARG A 123 14.40 -8.28 10.51
C ARG A 123 15.09 -7.11 11.24
N LYS A 124 14.81 -5.87 10.82
CA LYS A 124 15.25 -4.68 11.53
C LYS A 124 14.31 -4.44 12.71
N GLU A 125 14.91 -4.13 13.85
CA GLU A 125 14.13 -3.74 15.03
C GLU A 125 13.43 -2.41 14.75
N VAL A 126 12.12 -2.38 15.04
CA VAL A 126 11.32 -1.17 14.99
C VAL A 126 11.16 -0.70 16.42
N SER A 127 11.61 0.52 16.70
CA SER A 127 11.55 1.05 18.06
C SER A 127 10.09 1.13 18.57
N PRO A 128 9.87 1.00 19.88
CA PRO A 128 8.53 1.16 20.47
C PRO A 128 7.87 2.47 20.08
N GLU A 129 8.63 3.57 20.04
CA GLU A 129 8.13 4.88 19.67
C GLU A 129 7.62 4.90 18.21
N THR A 130 8.33 4.22 17.30
CA THR A 130 7.89 4.09 15.92
C THR A 130 6.63 3.24 15.82
N GLN A 131 6.51 2.17 16.61
CA GLN A 131 5.31 1.33 16.65
C GLN A 131 4.10 2.11 17.15
N GLU A 132 4.25 2.86 18.24
CA GLU A 132 3.20 3.72 18.81
C GLU A 132 2.78 4.80 17.82
N ALA A 133 3.74 5.47 17.16
CA ALA A 133 3.48 6.48 16.14
C ALA A 133 2.69 5.92 14.92
N MET A 134 2.87 4.63 14.59
CA MET A 134 2.19 3.97 13.48
C MET A 134 0.80 3.43 13.83
N GLU A 135 0.44 3.38 15.11
CA GLU A 135 -0.86 2.81 15.55
C GLU A 135 -2.07 3.59 14.98
N PRO A 136 -2.12 4.94 15.01
CA PRO A 136 -3.21 5.70 14.41
C PRO A 136 -3.39 5.41 12.92
N ILE A 137 -2.28 5.32 12.16
CA ILE A 137 -2.32 4.99 10.73
C ILE A 137 -2.86 3.58 10.53
N THR A 138 -2.41 2.62 11.34
CA THR A 138 -2.90 1.23 11.30
C THR A 138 -4.40 1.14 11.58
N ASN A 139 -4.88 1.89 12.56
CA ASN A 139 -6.31 1.92 12.91
C ASN A 139 -7.15 2.56 11.82
N TYR A 140 -6.69 3.66 11.22
CA TYR A 140 -7.35 4.30 10.09
C TYR A 140 -7.50 3.35 8.90
N VAL A 141 -6.41 2.69 8.48
CA VAL A 141 -6.46 1.75 7.35
C VAL A 141 -7.33 0.53 7.69
N ARG A 142 -7.31 0.05 8.94
CA ARG A 142 -8.18 -1.05 9.40
C ARG A 142 -9.65 -0.71 9.26
N GLU A 143 -10.08 0.48 9.71
CA GLU A 143 -11.48 0.90 9.59
C GLU A 143 -11.88 1.13 8.13
N LEU A 144 -10.99 1.70 7.30
CA LEU A 144 -11.21 1.84 5.87
C LEU A 144 -11.38 0.47 5.18
N THR A 145 -10.52 -0.49 5.53
CA THR A 145 -10.57 -1.86 4.98
C THR A 145 -11.87 -2.58 5.36
N LYS A 146 -12.32 -2.45 6.62
CA LYS A 146 -13.63 -3.01 7.05
C LYS A 146 -14.77 -2.45 6.22
N ALA A 147 -14.79 -1.12 6.05
CA ALA A 147 -15.83 -0.46 5.26
C ALA A 147 -15.77 -0.87 3.79
N TYR A 148 -14.57 -1.04 3.23
CA TYR A 148 -14.37 -1.50 1.85
C TYR A 148 -14.95 -2.91 1.63
N HIS A 149 -14.70 -3.84 2.54
CA HIS A 149 -15.30 -5.18 2.46
C HIS A 149 -16.82 -5.13 2.55
N LEU A 150 -17.37 -4.36 3.49
CA LEU A 150 -18.82 -4.19 3.59
C LEU A 150 -19.43 -3.56 2.32
N MET A 151 -18.74 -2.61 1.70
CA MET A 151 -19.16 -2.02 0.44
C MET A 151 -19.18 -3.06 -0.68
N LYS A 152 -18.14 -3.87 -0.82
CA LYS A 152 -18.07 -4.94 -1.85
C LYS A 152 -19.12 -6.03 -1.63
N GLU A 153 -19.56 -6.27 -0.41
CA GLU A 153 -20.64 -7.18 -0.05
C GLU A 153 -22.05 -6.55 -0.19
N GLY A 154 -22.15 -5.26 -0.54
CA GLY A 154 -23.42 -4.52 -0.58
C GLY A 154 -24.05 -4.30 0.80
N ARG A 155 -23.28 -4.30 1.88
CA ARG A 155 -23.71 -4.23 3.28
C ARG A 155 -23.29 -2.94 3.98
N LEU A 156 -22.68 -2.01 3.28
CA LEU A 156 -22.28 -0.72 3.84
C LEU A 156 -23.53 0.13 4.10
N SER A 157 -23.74 0.52 5.35
CA SER A 157 -24.87 1.35 5.80
C SER A 157 -24.40 2.42 6.79
#